data_40e604666f0dfdbba975156962881495
#
_entry.id   40e604666f0dfdbba975156962881495
#
_cell.length_a   1.000
_cell.length_b   1.000
_cell.length_c   1.000
_cell.angle_alpha   90.00
_cell.angle_beta   90.00
_cell.angle_gamma   90.00
#
_symmetry.space_group_name_H-M   'P 1'
#
loop_
_entity.id
_entity.type
_entity.pdbx_description
1 polymer ?
#
loop_
_entity_poly.entity_id
_entity_poly.type
_entity_poly.pdbx_seq_one_letter_code
_entity_poly.pdbx_strand_id
1 'polypeptide(L)'
;MWRKCALVFAVAYAMANVGCGGDANSAAAGDAMSGEGAPETDLAIMALDDVKASQSGSISQEVANTVITVTYDRPVARGRELFGGIVPFGEIWNPGANDATAVEFSRDVTINGNSLPAGKYSLWAIPDPNRWTIVFNSQADVYHTPYPGEEFDALRLMASPRLGAHMETMAFYFAAVEKKNAELRLHWGDTYLPLDIVVP
;
A
#
# COMPACT_ATOMS: atom_id res chain seq x y z
N MET A 1 -11.24 45.11 -19.31
CA MET A 1 -12.70 44.94 -19.62
C MET A 1 -12.88 43.58 -20.24
N TRP A 2 -13.40 42.61 -19.51
CA TRP A 2 -14.28 41.56 -20.00
C TRP A 2 -14.76 40.71 -18.81
N ARG A 3 -16.01 40.40 -18.86
CA ARG A 3 -16.96 40.17 -17.76
C ARG A 3 -16.91 38.74 -17.21
N LYS A 4 -17.18 38.70 -15.91
CA LYS A 4 -17.55 37.47 -15.16
C LYS A 4 -18.89 36.91 -15.66
N CYS A 5 -19.01 35.59 -15.78
CA CYS A 5 -20.29 34.88 -15.74
C CYS A 5 -20.19 33.76 -14.69
N ALA A 6 -20.91 33.97 -13.61
CA ALA A 6 -21.20 32.95 -12.62
C ALA A 6 -22.50 32.25 -13.00
N LEU A 7 -22.53 30.93 -13.05
CA LEU A 7 -23.76 30.14 -13.14
C LEU A 7 -23.99 29.46 -11.80
N VAL A 8 -25.06 29.92 -11.14
CA VAL A 8 -25.62 29.31 -9.92
C VAL A 8 -26.69 28.33 -10.38
N PHE A 9 -26.56 27.04 -10.04
CA PHE A 9 -27.65 26.08 -10.12
C PHE A 9 -28.27 25.90 -8.74
N ALA A 10 -29.49 26.37 -8.57
CA ALA A 10 -30.37 26.10 -7.46
C ALA A 10 -31.20 24.84 -7.76
N VAL A 11 -31.12 23.83 -6.91
CA VAL A 11 -32.03 22.67 -6.94
C VAL A 11 -33.07 22.86 -5.87
N ALA A 12 -34.33 22.98 -6.29
CA ALA A 12 -35.50 23.11 -5.42
C ALA A 12 -35.96 21.73 -4.94
N TYR A 13 -36.13 21.59 -3.63
CA TYR A 13 -36.80 20.46 -2.98
C TYR A 13 -38.31 20.72 -2.95
N ALA A 14 -39.09 19.85 -3.56
CA ALA A 14 -40.55 19.83 -3.43
C ALA A 14 -40.95 18.77 -2.41
N MET A 15 -41.51 19.21 -1.29
CA MET A 15 -42.25 18.36 -0.35
C MET A 15 -43.72 18.25 -0.81
N ALA A 16 -44.23 17.05 -0.89
CA ALA A 16 -45.68 16.80 -0.96
C ALA A 16 -46.09 15.93 0.23
N ASN A 17 -46.78 16.56 1.16
CA ASN A 17 -47.58 15.94 2.21
C ASN A 17 -48.99 15.69 1.65
N VAL A 18 -49.49 14.49 1.78
CA VAL A 18 -50.97 14.26 1.79
C VAL A 18 -51.25 13.20 2.84
N GLY A 19 -52.09 13.58 3.78
CA GLY A 19 -52.53 12.81 4.89
C GLY A 19 -53.95 12.27 4.75
N CYS A 20 -54.29 11.52 5.76
CA CYS A 20 -55.60 11.24 6.35
C CYS A 20 -56.51 10.15 5.76
N GLY A 21 -56.86 9.26 6.66
CA GLY A 21 -58.24 8.86 6.96
C GLY A 21 -58.52 7.39 6.86
N GLY A 22 -58.63 6.69 7.95
CA GLY A 22 -59.91 6.37 8.61
C GLY A 22 -60.33 4.92 8.49
N ASP A 23 -60.45 4.30 9.66
CA ASP A 23 -61.47 3.38 10.15
C ASP A 23 -61.50 1.88 9.77
N ALA A 24 -61.22 1.12 10.80
CA ALA A 24 -62.06 0.14 11.52
C ALA A 24 -62.46 -1.22 10.89
N ASN A 25 -61.94 -2.24 11.57
CA ASN A 25 -62.63 -3.45 12.03
C ASN A 25 -62.98 -4.55 11.03
N SER A 26 -62.30 -5.68 11.18
CA SER A 26 -62.99 -6.97 11.36
C SER A 26 -61.98 -8.10 11.63
N ALA A 27 -62.25 -8.82 12.69
CA ALA A 27 -61.58 -10.04 13.11
C ALA A 27 -61.84 -11.19 12.16
N ALA A 28 -60.77 -11.95 11.82
CA ALA A 28 -60.87 -13.37 11.51
C ALA A 28 -59.53 -14.05 11.84
N ALA A 29 -59.63 -15.06 12.68
CA ALA A 29 -58.55 -15.98 13.02
C ALA A 29 -58.17 -16.82 11.79
N GLY A 30 -56.88 -17.09 11.67
CA GLY A 30 -56.42 -18.02 10.65
C GLY A 30 -54.91 -18.15 10.61
N ASP A 31 -54.43 -19.26 11.13
CA ASP A 31 -53.20 -19.96 10.83
C ASP A 31 -51.84 -19.32 11.13
N ALA A 32 -51.28 -19.85 12.20
CA ALA A 32 -49.86 -19.78 12.49
C ALA A 32 -49.09 -20.60 11.43
N MET A 33 -48.60 -19.93 10.41
CA MET A 33 -47.47 -20.45 9.67
C MET A 33 -46.23 -20.12 10.44
N SER A 34 -45.62 -21.15 11.03
CA SER A 34 -44.28 -21.17 11.52
C SER A 34 -43.33 -20.79 10.38
N GLY A 35 -42.97 -19.53 10.29
CA GLY A 35 -41.92 -19.07 9.44
C GLY A 35 -40.62 -19.71 9.93
N GLU A 36 -40.16 -20.68 9.18
CA GLU A 36 -38.80 -21.19 9.24
C GLU A 36 -37.87 -20.00 9.11
N GLY A 37 -37.21 -19.65 10.22
CA GLY A 37 -36.19 -18.60 10.21
C GLY A 37 -35.18 -18.91 9.12
N ALA A 38 -34.97 -17.94 8.23
CA ALA A 38 -33.83 -17.95 7.35
C ALA A 38 -32.61 -18.26 8.20
N PRO A 39 -31.66 -19.11 7.74
CA PRO A 39 -30.44 -19.36 8.49
C PRO A 39 -29.79 -18.00 8.74
N GLU A 40 -29.70 -17.58 10.00
CA GLU A 40 -28.74 -16.57 10.39
C GLU A 40 -27.41 -17.09 9.88
N THR A 41 -26.93 -16.46 8.83
CA THR A 41 -25.56 -16.65 8.40
C THR A 41 -24.73 -16.10 9.54
N ASP A 42 -24.37 -16.99 10.46
CA ASP A 42 -23.32 -16.74 11.44
C ASP A 42 -22.07 -16.45 10.62
N LEU A 43 -21.90 -15.17 10.27
CA LEU A 43 -20.63 -14.65 9.85
C LEU A 43 -19.75 -14.83 11.09
N ALA A 44 -19.21 -16.05 11.22
CA ALA A 44 -18.15 -16.31 12.16
C ALA A 44 -17.14 -15.20 11.93
N ILE A 45 -17.16 -14.23 12.85
CA ILE A 45 -16.09 -13.24 12.97
C ILE A 45 -14.88 -14.11 13.22
N MET A 46 -14.16 -14.46 12.15
CA MET A 46 -12.88 -15.16 12.28
C MET A 46 -12.09 -14.32 13.27
N ALA A 47 -11.71 -14.95 14.36
CA ALA A 47 -10.96 -14.29 15.40
C ALA A 47 -9.77 -13.62 14.72
N LEU A 48 -9.66 -12.30 14.80
CA LEU A 48 -8.58 -11.51 14.20
C LEU A 48 -7.19 -11.92 14.71
N ASP A 49 -7.17 -12.79 15.73
CA ASP A 49 -5.96 -13.33 16.34
C ASP A 49 -5.13 -14.19 15.38
N ASP A 50 -5.76 -14.79 14.36
CA ASP A 50 -5.07 -15.59 13.33
C ASP A 50 -4.62 -14.78 12.11
N VAL A 51 -5.00 -13.50 12.03
CA VAL A 51 -4.59 -12.64 10.93
C VAL A 51 -3.23 -12.01 11.23
N LYS A 52 -2.25 -12.26 10.37
CA LYS A 52 -0.93 -11.60 10.49
C LYS A 52 -1.12 -10.10 10.66
N ALA A 53 -0.47 -9.51 11.67
CA ALA A 53 -0.53 -8.07 11.95
C ALA A 53 -0.02 -7.22 10.77
N SER A 54 0.85 -7.81 9.94
CA SER A 54 1.34 -7.26 8.68
C SER A 54 0.94 -8.22 7.56
N GLN A 55 -0.02 -7.82 6.74
CA GLN A 55 -0.52 -8.66 5.64
C GLN A 55 0.39 -8.55 4.43
N SER A 56 0.52 -9.64 3.67
CA SER A 56 1.30 -9.67 2.45
C SER A 56 0.66 -8.83 1.36
N GLY A 57 1.48 -8.15 0.58
CA GLY A 57 1.12 -7.40 -0.61
C GLY A 57 2.08 -7.66 -1.75
N SER A 58 1.62 -7.49 -2.96
CA SER A 58 2.45 -7.52 -4.15
C SER A 58 1.97 -6.49 -5.14
N ILE A 59 2.92 -5.86 -5.82
CA ILE A 59 2.65 -5.00 -6.96
C ILE A 59 3.51 -5.46 -8.13
N SER A 60 3.00 -5.33 -9.34
CA SER A 60 3.74 -5.62 -10.56
C SER A 60 3.43 -4.56 -11.60
N GLN A 61 4.47 -4.10 -12.30
CA GLN A 61 4.38 -3.10 -13.35
C GLN A 61 5.24 -3.49 -14.54
N GLU A 62 4.66 -3.49 -15.72
CA GLU A 62 5.41 -3.56 -16.96
C GLU A 62 5.82 -2.15 -17.40
N VAL A 63 7.13 -1.97 -17.63
CA VAL A 63 7.74 -0.72 -18.13
C VAL A 63 8.46 -1.09 -19.41
N ALA A 64 7.98 -0.62 -20.56
CA ALA A 64 8.42 -1.10 -21.87
C ALA A 64 8.35 -2.65 -21.92
N ASN A 65 9.50 -3.34 -22.01
CA ASN A 65 9.57 -4.81 -22.08
C ASN A 65 10.11 -5.42 -20.77
N THR A 66 10.08 -4.69 -19.67
CA THR A 66 10.61 -5.11 -18.37
C THR A 66 9.49 -5.19 -17.35
N VAL A 67 9.32 -6.33 -16.72
CA VAL A 67 8.39 -6.51 -15.60
C VAL A 67 9.17 -6.28 -14.31
N ILE A 68 8.62 -5.43 -13.44
CA ILE A 68 9.14 -5.12 -12.11
C ILE A 68 8.09 -5.57 -11.10
N THR A 69 8.45 -6.47 -10.19
CA THR A 69 7.54 -6.99 -9.16
C THR A 69 8.12 -6.72 -7.78
N VAL A 70 7.31 -6.20 -6.87
CA VAL A 70 7.66 -6.03 -5.46
C VAL A 70 6.70 -6.87 -4.63
N THR A 71 7.26 -7.74 -3.79
CA THR A 71 6.50 -8.56 -2.82
C THR A 71 6.94 -8.19 -1.42
N TYR A 72 6.02 -7.90 -0.53
CA TYR A 72 6.33 -7.37 0.80
C TYR A 72 5.18 -7.60 1.77
N ASP A 73 5.48 -7.59 3.07
CA ASP A 73 4.46 -7.51 4.11
C ASP A 73 4.31 -6.06 4.58
N ARG A 74 3.08 -5.67 4.91
CA ARG A 74 2.63 -4.29 5.08
C ARG A 74 2.42 -3.92 6.55
N PRO A 75 3.46 -3.46 7.28
CA PRO A 75 3.28 -3.00 8.65
C PRO A 75 2.43 -1.72 8.71
N VAL A 76 1.69 -1.58 9.83
CA VAL A 76 0.81 -0.46 10.14
C VAL A 76 1.48 0.44 11.16
N ALA A 77 1.45 1.76 10.98
CA ALA A 77 2.13 2.74 11.86
C ALA A 77 1.56 2.75 13.28
N ARG A 78 0.24 2.73 13.44
CA ARG A 78 -0.47 2.73 14.74
C ARG A 78 -0.03 3.87 15.65
N GLY A 79 0.13 5.07 15.08
CA GLY A 79 0.52 6.26 15.81
C GLY A 79 1.95 6.25 16.39
N ARG A 80 2.79 5.27 16.00
CA ARG A 80 4.18 5.19 16.45
C ARG A 80 5.06 6.15 15.65
N GLU A 81 6.10 6.66 16.29
CA GLU A 81 7.20 7.29 15.58
C GLU A 81 7.93 6.24 14.74
N LEU A 82 8.00 6.46 13.43
CA LEU A 82 8.53 5.48 12.50
C LEU A 82 10.05 5.59 12.37
N PHE A 83 10.53 6.57 11.63
CA PHE A 83 11.96 6.77 11.34
C PHE A 83 12.63 7.61 12.43
N GLY A 84 13.63 7.05 13.07
CA GLY A 84 14.20 7.55 14.32
C GLY A 84 13.56 6.96 15.58
N GLY A 85 12.37 6.32 15.42
CA GLY A 85 11.66 5.59 16.45
C GLY A 85 11.79 4.07 16.30
N ILE A 86 10.73 3.39 15.81
CA ILE A 86 10.73 1.93 15.62
C ILE A 86 11.66 1.45 14.49
N VAL A 87 12.04 2.33 13.60
CA VAL A 87 13.09 2.14 12.59
C VAL A 87 14.22 3.12 12.91
N PRO A 88 15.28 2.70 13.64
CA PRO A 88 16.35 3.58 14.06
C PRO A 88 17.12 4.13 12.87
N PHE A 89 17.61 5.36 13.00
CA PHE A 89 18.55 5.94 12.04
C PHE A 89 19.92 5.27 12.13
N GLY A 90 20.57 5.08 10.98
CA GLY A 90 21.90 4.49 10.89
C GLY A 90 21.92 2.96 11.01
N GLU A 91 20.79 2.31 11.23
CA GLU A 91 20.70 0.85 11.32
C GLU A 91 20.10 0.24 10.05
N ILE A 92 20.58 -0.95 9.68
CA ILE A 92 20.04 -1.65 8.51
C ILE A 92 18.67 -2.24 8.85
N TRP A 93 17.73 -2.01 7.98
CA TRP A 93 16.33 -2.40 8.12
C TRP A 93 15.78 -2.94 6.81
N ASN A 94 14.99 -4.01 6.86
CA ASN A 94 14.19 -4.45 5.74
C ASN A 94 12.85 -3.69 5.76
N PRO A 95 12.49 -2.92 4.70
CA PRO A 95 11.22 -2.21 4.64
C PRO A 95 10.04 -3.16 4.40
N GLY A 96 9.61 -3.82 5.46
CA GLY A 96 8.58 -4.85 5.47
C GLY A 96 8.36 -5.44 6.85
N ALA A 97 7.90 -6.67 6.87
CA ALA A 97 7.73 -7.50 8.05
C ALA A 97 7.75 -8.98 7.61
N ASN A 98 7.94 -9.92 8.55
CA ASN A 98 8.00 -11.36 8.31
C ASN A 98 9.05 -11.72 7.25
N ASP A 99 8.64 -12.10 6.02
CA ASP A 99 9.58 -12.32 4.94
C ASP A 99 10.16 -10.99 4.45
N ALA A 100 11.41 -11.00 4.04
CA ALA A 100 12.04 -9.79 3.52
C ALA A 100 11.35 -9.30 2.25
N THR A 101 11.14 -8.00 2.16
CA THR A 101 10.68 -7.37 0.92
C THR A 101 11.60 -7.76 -0.21
N ALA A 102 11.03 -8.32 -1.27
CA ALA A 102 11.74 -8.72 -2.46
C ALA A 102 11.34 -7.87 -3.66
N VAL A 103 12.31 -7.51 -4.48
CA VAL A 103 12.11 -6.83 -5.76
C VAL A 103 12.70 -7.67 -6.87
N GLU A 104 11.90 -7.96 -7.90
CA GLU A 104 12.31 -8.75 -9.06
C GLU A 104 12.25 -7.91 -10.33
N PHE A 105 13.31 -7.98 -11.12
CA PHE A 105 13.45 -7.33 -12.42
C PHE A 105 13.63 -8.40 -13.50
N SER A 106 12.74 -8.43 -14.49
CA SER A 106 12.83 -9.41 -15.59
C SER A 106 13.97 -9.12 -16.58
N ARG A 107 14.56 -7.95 -16.53
CA ARG A 107 15.70 -7.49 -17.34
C ARG A 107 16.59 -6.57 -16.51
N ASP A 108 17.83 -6.31 -17.01
CA ASP A 108 18.73 -5.34 -16.43
C ASP A 108 18.07 -3.97 -16.36
N VAL A 109 18.30 -3.26 -15.26
CA VAL A 109 17.74 -1.92 -15.03
C VAL A 109 18.80 -0.96 -14.54
N THR A 110 18.49 0.33 -14.57
CA THR A 110 19.26 1.36 -13.89
C THR A 110 18.39 2.00 -12.82
N ILE A 111 18.86 2.04 -11.58
CA ILE A 111 18.14 2.62 -10.43
C ILE A 111 18.93 3.81 -9.91
N ASN A 112 18.34 5.01 -9.92
CA ASN A 112 19.00 6.27 -9.56
C ASN A 112 20.36 6.41 -10.27
N GLY A 113 20.47 6.00 -11.55
CA GLY A 113 21.69 6.07 -12.36
C GLY A 113 22.70 4.93 -12.14
N ASN A 114 22.39 3.93 -11.29
CA ASN A 114 23.25 2.79 -11.02
C ASN A 114 22.68 1.52 -11.65
N SER A 115 23.50 0.77 -12.37
CA SER A 115 23.08 -0.46 -13.05
C SER A 115 22.84 -1.60 -12.06
N LEU A 116 21.78 -2.37 -12.28
CA LEU A 116 21.45 -3.59 -11.56
C LEU A 116 21.02 -4.65 -12.58
N PRO A 117 21.65 -5.84 -12.60
CA PRO A 117 21.26 -6.94 -13.47
C PRO A 117 19.82 -7.42 -13.22
N ALA A 118 19.23 -8.11 -14.21
CA ALA A 118 18.00 -8.85 -14.04
C ALA A 118 18.14 -9.85 -12.90
N GLY A 119 17.08 -10.01 -12.10
CA GLY A 119 17.11 -10.92 -10.96
C GLY A 119 16.12 -10.53 -9.87
N LYS A 120 16.11 -11.34 -8.82
CA LYS A 120 15.32 -11.12 -7.61
C LYS A 120 16.26 -10.78 -6.46
N TYR A 121 15.92 -9.74 -5.72
CA TYR A 121 16.74 -9.17 -4.65
C TYR A 121 15.90 -8.92 -3.42
N SER A 122 16.43 -9.16 -2.22
CA SER A 122 15.85 -8.56 -1.02
C SER A 122 16.24 -7.10 -0.93
N LEU A 123 15.28 -6.26 -0.50
CA LEU A 123 15.46 -4.81 -0.41
C LEU A 123 15.74 -4.43 1.04
N TRP A 124 16.82 -3.68 1.27
CA TRP A 124 17.20 -3.20 2.58
C TRP A 124 17.44 -1.69 2.53
N ALA A 125 17.31 -1.05 3.67
CA ALA A 125 17.56 0.37 3.81
C ALA A 125 18.33 0.67 5.09
N ILE A 126 19.16 1.71 5.07
CA ILE A 126 19.73 2.35 6.25
C ILE A 126 19.17 3.77 6.26
N PRO A 127 18.13 4.02 7.04
CA PRO A 127 17.52 5.35 7.12
C PRO A 127 18.45 6.36 7.77
N ASP A 128 18.34 7.60 7.32
CA ASP A 128 18.95 8.79 7.90
C ASP A 128 17.99 9.97 7.67
N PRO A 129 17.97 11.01 8.49
CA PRO A 129 17.03 12.11 8.32
C PRO A 129 17.00 12.75 6.93
N ASN A 130 18.12 12.73 6.21
CA ASN A 130 18.26 13.45 4.95
C ASN A 130 18.51 12.54 3.73
N ARG A 131 19.16 11.38 3.94
CA ARG A 131 19.62 10.56 2.81
C ARG A 131 19.82 9.11 3.19
N TRP A 132 18.95 8.24 2.70
CA TRP A 132 18.99 6.81 2.98
C TRP A 132 19.96 6.07 2.07
N THR A 133 20.63 5.06 2.63
CA THR A 133 21.30 4.03 1.80
C THR A 133 20.29 2.93 1.49
N ILE A 134 20.13 2.61 0.22
CA ILE A 134 19.27 1.52 -0.27
C ILE A 134 20.16 0.41 -0.79
N VAL A 135 19.81 -0.83 -0.40
CA VAL A 135 20.60 -2.01 -0.72
C VAL A 135 19.71 -3.03 -1.41
N PHE A 136 20.14 -3.52 -2.56
CA PHE A 136 19.60 -4.69 -3.24
C PHE A 136 20.55 -5.85 -2.99
N ASN A 137 20.11 -6.83 -2.20
CA ASN A 137 20.93 -7.96 -1.79
C ASN A 137 20.49 -9.22 -2.55
N SER A 138 21.44 -9.99 -3.06
CA SER A 138 21.18 -11.17 -3.89
C SER A 138 20.55 -12.36 -3.14
N GLN A 139 20.57 -12.35 -1.79
CA GLN A 139 19.83 -13.29 -0.97
C GLN A 139 18.36 -12.83 -0.91
N ALA A 140 17.56 -13.23 -1.89
CA ALA A 140 16.22 -12.69 -2.09
C ALA A 140 15.15 -13.30 -1.16
N ASP A 141 15.23 -14.61 -0.91
CA ASP A 141 14.23 -15.37 -0.17
C ASP A 141 14.70 -15.61 1.26
N VAL A 142 14.73 -14.55 2.05
CA VAL A 142 15.19 -14.53 3.44
C VAL A 142 14.13 -13.91 4.35
N TYR A 143 14.28 -14.10 5.65
CA TYR A 143 13.47 -13.41 6.65
C TYR A 143 13.96 -11.95 6.81
N HIS A 144 13.09 -11.03 7.27
CA HIS A 144 13.45 -9.61 7.40
C HIS A 144 14.57 -9.30 8.40
N THR A 145 15.04 -10.30 9.12
CA THR A 145 16.17 -10.23 10.05
C THR A 145 16.73 -11.64 10.31
N PRO A 146 18.06 -11.84 10.43
CA PRO A 146 19.10 -10.84 10.27
C PRO A 146 19.34 -10.45 8.80
N TYR A 147 20.01 -9.32 8.59
CA TYR A 147 20.54 -8.95 7.27
C TYR A 147 21.57 -9.99 6.80
N PRO A 148 21.50 -10.46 5.52
CA PRO A 148 22.34 -11.56 5.06
C PRO A 148 23.84 -11.29 5.02
N GLY A 149 24.25 -10.01 4.88
CA GLY A 149 25.64 -9.60 4.80
C GLY A 149 25.95 -8.77 3.56
N GLU A 150 26.96 -7.90 3.69
CA GLU A 150 27.37 -6.97 2.62
C GLU A 150 27.99 -7.69 1.42
N GLU A 151 28.55 -8.88 1.63
CA GLU A 151 29.12 -9.73 0.61
C GLU A 151 28.11 -10.19 -0.46
N PHE A 152 26.81 -10.12 -0.14
CA PHE A 152 25.74 -10.46 -1.05
C PHE A 152 25.06 -9.22 -1.68
N ASP A 153 25.56 -8.02 -1.44
CA ASP A 153 25.00 -6.81 -2.00
C ASP A 153 25.31 -6.70 -3.49
N ALA A 154 24.28 -6.73 -4.29
CA ALA A 154 24.38 -6.51 -5.72
C ALA A 154 24.47 -5.02 -6.05
N LEU A 155 23.81 -4.17 -5.23
CA LEU A 155 23.83 -2.72 -5.42
C LEU A 155 23.59 -2.02 -4.08
N ARG A 156 24.40 -0.98 -3.80
CA ARG A 156 24.12 0.05 -2.80
C ARG A 156 24.02 1.41 -3.48
N LEU A 157 22.98 2.15 -3.19
CA LEU A 157 22.78 3.49 -3.72
C LEU A 157 22.20 4.42 -2.67
N MET A 158 22.26 5.73 -2.94
CA MET A 158 21.68 6.73 -2.07
C MET A 158 20.37 7.25 -2.66
N ALA A 159 19.37 7.46 -1.79
CA ALA A 159 18.11 8.10 -2.13
C ALA A 159 17.69 9.07 -1.03
N SER A 160 17.04 10.16 -1.39
CA SER A 160 16.58 11.16 -0.42
C SER A 160 15.10 10.97 -0.10
N PRO A 161 14.74 10.78 1.18
CA PRO A 161 13.35 10.72 1.58
C PRO A 161 12.66 12.07 1.34
N ARG A 162 11.34 12.01 1.13
CA ARG A 162 10.49 13.19 0.94
C ARG A 162 9.26 13.08 1.81
N LEU A 163 8.68 14.23 2.17
CA LEU A 163 7.41 14.28 2.88
C LEU A 163 6.23 14.13 1.90
N GLY A 164 5.22 13.41 2.34
CA GLY A 164 3.98 13.17 1.60
C GLY A 164 2.77 13.18 2.52
N ALA A 165 1.59 12.88 1.96
CA ALA A 165 0.39 12.65 2.76
C ALA A 165 0.58 11.43 3.65
N HIS A 166 -0.01 11.43 4.85
CA HIS A 166 0.12 10.31 5.78
C HIS A 166 -0.38 8.99 5.18
N MET A 167 0.45 7.95 5.27
CA MET A 167 0.13 6.59 4.87
C MET A 167 0.29 5.63 6.06
N GLU A 168 -0.82 5.28 6.67
CA GLU A 168 -0.87 4.47 7.88
C GLU A 168 -0.29 3.06 7.69
N THR A 169 -0.58 2.43 6.57
CA THR A 169 -0.05 1.11 6.20
C THR A 169 1.04 1.26 5.17
N MET A 170 2.22 0.73 5.44
CA MET A 170 3.35 0.79 4.49
C MET A 170 2.94 0.26 3.11
N ALA A 171 3.34 0.97 2.07
CA ALA A 171 3.06 0.58 0.70
C ALA A 171 4.24 0.85 -0.23
N PHE A 172 4.37 -0.04 -1.23
CA PHE A 172 5.10 0.23 -2.44
C PHE A 172 4.11 0.54 -3.57
N TYR A 173 4.44 1.48 -4.43
CA TYR A 173 3.63 1.78 -5.61
C TYR A 173 4.45 2.50 -6.68
N PHE A 174 4.02 2.37 -7.94
CA PHE A 174 4.58 3.13 -9.04
C PHE A 174 3.83 4.46 -9.15
N ALA A 175 4.53 5.55 -8.82
CA ALA A 175 3.94 6.90 -8.85
C ALA A 175 3.88 7.48 -10.25
N ALA A 176 4.81 7.07 -11.10
CA ALA A 176 4.86 7.44 -12.50
C ALA A 176 5.43 6.29 -13.34
N VAL A 177 4.89 6.11 -14.54
CA VAL A 177 5.43 5.21 -15.56
C VAL A 177 5.33 5.92 -16.90
N GLU A 178 6.45 6.18 -17.54
CA GLU A 178 6.50 6.86 -18.81
C GLU A 178 7.59 6.27 -19.71
N LYS A 179 7.18 5.66 -20.83
CA LYS A 179 8.08 5.02 -21.80
C LYS A 179 8.99 3.99 -21.13
N LYS A 180 10.25 4.33 -20.91
CA LYS A 180 11.28 3.49 -20.29
C LYS A 180 11.58 3.85 -18.84
N ASN A 181 10.83 4.76 -18.26
CA ASN A 181 11.06 5.28 -16.92
C ASN A 181 9.91 4.89 -16.00
N ALA A 182 10.23 4.56 -14.76
CA ALA A 182 9.27 4.38 -13.68
C ALA A 182 9.80 4.99 -12.39
N GLU A 183 8.91 5.53 -11.57
CA GLU A 183 9.23 5.94 -10.22
C GLU A 183 8.55 4.97 -9.26
N LEU A 184 9.33 4.10 -8.61
CA LEU A 184 8.89 3.24 -7.52
C LEU A 184 9.02 4.00 -6.21
N ARG A 185 7.96 4.01 -5.40
CA ARG A 185 7.99 4.61 -4.06
C ARG A 185 7.78 3.57 -2.98
N LEU A 186 8.61 3.60 -1.96
CA LEU A 186 8.31 3.11 -0.62
C LEU A 186 7.68 4.25 0.16
N HIS A 187 6.51 4.03 0.79
CA HIS A 187 5.81 5.06 1.53
C HIS A 187 5.29 4.50 2.87
N TRP A 188 5.63 5.17 3.98
CA TRP A 188 5.11 4.84 5.30
C TRP A 188 5.08 6.08 6.19
N GLY A 189 3.97 6.30 6.90
CA GLY A 189 3.73 7.53 7.61
C GLY A 189 3.72 8.74 6.65
N ASP A 190 4.36 9.80 7.04
CA ASP A 190 4.48 11.03 6.25
C ASP A 190 5.72 11.03 5.34
N THR A 191 6.43 9.90 5.26
CA THR A 191 7.69 9.78 4.52
C THR A 191 7.55 8.83 3.34
N TYR A 192 7.97 9.27 2.16
CA TYR A 192 8.18 8.38 1.03
C TYR A 192 9.59 8.49 0.46
N LEU A 193 10.07 7.38 -0.09
CA LEU A 193 11.37 7.27 -0.73
C LEU A 193 11.17 6.97 -2.21
N PRO A 194 11.48 7.89 -3.13
CA PRO A 194 11.41 7.63 -4.57
C PRO A 194 12.68 6.92 -5.06
N LEU A 195 12.48 5.96 -5.96
CA LEU A 195 13.53 5.27 -6.71
C LEU A 195 13.22 5.41 -8.19
N ASP A 196 14.06 6.11 -8.92
CA ASP A 196 13.93 6.29 -10.36
C ASP A 196 14.51 5.08 -11.09
N ILE A 197 13.67 4.37 -11.84
CA ILE A 197 14.03 3.15 -12.56
C ILE A 197 13.99 3.44 -14.06
N VAL A 198 15.07 3.12 -14.75
CA VAL A 198 15.16 3.20 -16.21
C VAL A 198 15.40 1.79 -16.76
N VAL A 199 14.56 1.38 -17.71
CA VAL A 199 14.67 0.07 -18.37
C VAL A 199 15.30 0.20 -19.77
N PRO A 200 15.90 -0.86 -20.33
CA PRO A 200 16.61 -0.83 -21.61
C PRO A 200 15.74 -0.53 -22.84
#